data_443529d75f6b19ceab5ac4d1eb709901
#
_entry.id   443529d75f6b19ceab5ac4d1eb709901
#
_cell.length_a   1.000
_cell.length_b   1.000
_cell.length_c   1.000
_cell.angle_alpha   90.00
_cell.angle_beta   90.00
_cell.angle_gamma   90.00
#
_symmetry.space_group_name_H-M   'P 1'
#
loop_
_entity.id
_entity.type
_entity.pdbx_description
1 polymer ?
#
loop_
_entity_poly.entity_id
_entity_poly.type
_entity_poly.pdbx_seq_one_letter_code
_entity_poly.pdbx_strand_id
1 'polypeptide(L)'
;MAKAEYWQKGSAIDYTNATATRIEANEIVPLTTRIGIAGMPIEAGAIGTLLVEGVFILPLKSGESDAVKIGETLYFKDGEVTTMASDAVPCGWAIEPTDAASTTIKVKLLG
;
A
#
# COMPACT_ATOMS: atom_id res chain seq x y z
N MET A 1 -16.19 -31.13 -7.94
CA MET A 1 -15.20 -30.44 -7.13
C MET A 1 -14.68 -29.21 -7.89
N ALA A 2 -14.60 -28.09 -7.24
CA ALA A 2 -14.09 -26.85 -7.86
C ALA A 2 -12.59 -26.99 -8.13
N LYS A 3 -12.15 -26.38 -9.23
CA LYS A 3 -10.74 -26.40 -9.64
C LYS A 3 -10.26 -24.98 -9.88
N ALA A 4 -8.98 -24.74 -9.66
CA ALA A 4 -8.34 -23.46 -9.94
C ALA A 4 -7.41 -23.61 -11.15
N GLU A 5 -7.23 -22.50 -11.87
CA GLU A 5 -6.30 -22.43 -12.98
C GLU A 5 -5.22 -21.41 -12.63
N TYR A 6 -3.96 -21.77 -12.82
CA TYR A 6 -2.84 -20.84 -12.58
C TYR A 6 -2.86 -19.73 -13.64
N TRP A 7 -2.88 -18.49 -13.21
CA TRP A 7 -2.91 -17.34 -14.11
C TRP A 7 -1.53 -16.69 -14.27
N GLN A 8 -0.94 -16.27 -13.15
CA GLN A 8 0.36 -15.58 -13.18
C GLN A 8 0.90 -15.43 -11.75
N LYS A 9 2.16 -14.99 -11.65
CA LYS A 9 2.70 -14.57 -10.36
C LYS A 9 1.89 -13.39 -9.85
N GLY A 10 1.69 -13.31 -8.54
CA GLY A 10 0.85 -12.30 -7.91
C GLY A 10 1.61 -11.13 -7.29
N SER A 11 2.85 -10.87 -7.67
CA SER A 11 3.60 -9.71 -7.15
C SER A 11 3.16 -8.40 -7.79
N ALA A 12 2.57 -8.46 -8.98
CA ALA A 12 2.03 -7.31 -9.69
C ALA A 12 0.73 -7.73 -10.38
N ILE A 13 -0.18 -6.77 -10.53
CA ILE A 13 -1.46 -7.01 -11.23
C ILE A 13 -1.70 -5.92 -12.25
N ASP A 14 -2.57 -6.18 -13.21
CA ASP A 14 -3.07 -5.17 -14.13
C ASP A 14 -4.15 -4.38 -13.42
N TYR A 15 -4.09 -3.05 -13.52
CA TYR A 15 -5.01 -2.16 -12.84
C TYR A 15 -5.51 -1.09 -13.80
N THR A 16 -6.82 -0.91 -13.88
CA THR A 16 -7.42 0.14 -14.69
C THR A 16 -7.61 1.38 -13.82
N ASN A 17 -7.03 2.50 -14.25
CA ASN A 17 -7.20 3.78 -13.57
C ASN A 17 -8.58 4.33 -13.89
N ALA A 18 -9.55 4.07 -13.04
CA ALA A 18 -10.92 4.54 -13.21
C ALA A 18 -11.14 5.98 -12.73
N THR A 19 -10.08 6.65 -12.27
CA THR A 19 -10.17 8.04 -11.82
C THR A 19 -10.05 9.01 -13.00
N ALA A 20 -10.35 10.28 -12.77
CA ALA A 20 -10.25 11.32 -13.79
C ALA A 20 -8.84 11.89 -13.92
N THR A 21 -7.90 11.46 -13.07
CA THR A 21 -6.54 11.99 -13.04
C THR A 21 -5.51 10.91 -13.28
N ARG A 22 -4.36 11.32 -13.82
CA ARG A 22 -3.22 10.43 -14.02
C ARG A 22 -2.66 9.97 -12.67
N ILE A 23 -2.30 8.71 -12.58
CA ILE A 23 -1.57 8.15 -11.43
C ILE A 23 -0.08 8.20 -11.78
N GLU A 24 0.73 8.78 -10.90
CA GLU A 24 2.17 8.85 -11.12
C GLU A 24 2.87 7.58 -10.67
N ALA A 25 4.08 7.33 -11.18
CA ALA A 25 4.89 6.20 -10.74
C ALA A 25 5.17 6.30 -9.24
N ASN A 26 5.14 5.17 -8.54
CA ASN A 26 5.35 5.04 -7.10
C ASN A 26 4.22 5.62 -6.24
N GLU A 27 3.13 6.06 -6.85
CA GLU A 27 1.99 6.54 -6.10
C GLU A 27 1.28 5.38 -5.38
N ILE A 28 0.85 5.63 -4.15
CA ILE A 28 0.10 4.64 -3.36
C ILE A 28 -1.35 4.66 -3.82
N VAL A 29 -1.85 3.51 -4.24
CA VAL A 29 -3.22 3.37 -4.74
C VAL A 29 -4.03 2.54 -3.75
N PRO A 30 -4.96 3.15 -3.01
CA PRO A 30 -5.82 2.38 -2.11
C PRO A 30 -6.83 1.56 -2.90
N LEU A 31 -6.95 0.30 -2.53
CA LEU A 31 -7.98 -0.61 -3.02
C LEU A 31 -9.03 -0.77 -1.92
N THR A 32 -9.95 -1.70 -2.07
CA THR A 32 -11.02 -1.84 -1.09
C THR A 32 -10.50 -2.17 0.31
N THR A 33 -9.64 -3.17 0.44
CA THR A 33 -9.12 -3.64 1.73
C THR A 33 -7.61 -3.78 1.76
N ARG A 34 -6.91 -3.17 0.81
CA ARG A 34 -5.45 -3.19 0.74
C ARG A 34 -4.96 -2.08 -0.16
N ILE A 35 -3.66 -1.91 -0.24
CA ILE A 35 -3.07 -0.91 -1.12
C ILE A 35 -2.20 -1.57 -2.17
N GLY A 36 -1.93 -0.83 -3.26
CA GLY A 36 -0.92 -1.20 -4.24
C GLY A 36 -0.06 0.01 -4.53
N ILE A 37 1.06 -0.21 -5.22
CA ILE A 37 1.98 0.84 -5.60
C ILE A 37 2.07 0.87 -7.12
N ALA A 38 1.84 2.04 -7.73
CA ALA A 38 1.92 2.14 -9.19
C ALA A 38 3.36 1.91 -9.65
N GLY A 39 3.56 0.90 -10.50
CA GLY A 39 4.89 0.58 -11.03
C GLY A 39 5.29 1.46 -12.19
N MET A 40 4.35 2.23 -12.73
CA MET A 40 4.53 3.11 -13.88
C MET A 40 3.42 4.16 -13.85
N PRO A 41 3.57 5.28 -14.58
CA PRO A 41 2.45 6.22 -14.69
C PRO A 41 1.27 5.55 -15.40
N ILE A 42 0.06 5.83 -14.92
CA ILE A 42 -1.18 5.26 -15.50
C ILE A 42 -2.13 6.40 -15.81
N GLU A 43 -2.34 6.66 -17.11
CA GLU A 43 -3.24 7.71 -17.54
C GLU A 43 -4.69 7.39 -17.14
N ALA A 44 -5.52 8.40 -17.02
CA ALA A 44 -6.94 8.23 -16.72
C ALA A 44 -7.58 7.31 -17.77
N GLY A 45 -8.27 6.28 -17.31
CA GLY A 45 -8.93 5.28 -18.18
C GLY A 45 -7.99 4.23 -18.75
N ALA A 46 -6.68 4.32 -18.51
CA ALA A 46 -5.72 3.35 -19.02
C ALA A 46 -5.48 2.21 -18.05
N ILE A 47 -4.88 1.14 -18.58
CA ILE A 47 -4.46 -0.01 -17.78
C ILE A 47 -2.97 0.10 -17.54
N GLY A 48 -2.54 -0.09 -16.31
CA GLY A 48 -1.13 -0.09 -15.94
C GLY A 48 -0.82 -1.17 -14.92
N THR A 49 0.41 -1.18 -14.43
CA THR A 49 0.89 -2.19 -13.48
C THR A 49 0.82 -1.65 -12.07
N LEU A 50 0.21 -2.42 -11.16
CA LEU A 50 0.14 -2.12 -9.75
C LEU A 50 0.91 -3.20 -8.98
N LEU A 51 1.92 -2.78 -8.22
CA LEU A 51 2.71 -3.69 -7.38
C LEU A 51 1.93 -3.94 -6.09
N VAL A 52 1.69 -5.21 -5.76
CA VAL A 52 0.84 -5.58 -4.61
C VAL A 52 1.58 -6.42 -3.59
N GLU A 53 2.85 -6.64 -3.79
CA GLU A 53 3.68 -7.46 -2.89
C GLU A 53 5.06 -6.83 -2.77
N GLY A 54 5.69 -6.99 -1.63
CA GLY A 54 7.03 -6.51 -1.38
C GLY A 54 7.10 -5.57 -0.18
N VAL A 55 8.27 -5.00 0.02
CA VAL A 55 8.52 -4.04 1.11
C VAL A 55 8.74 -2.66 0.50
N PHE A 56 8.02 -1.68 0.99
CA PHE A 56 8.09 -0.31 0.49
C PHE A 56 8.30 0.67 1.64
N ILE A 57 8.92 1.80 1.32
CA ILE A 57 9.07 2.91 2.26
C ILE A 57 7.89 3.84 2.02
N LEU A 58 7.04 4.01 3.02
CA LEU A 58 5.82 4.80 2.92
C LEU A 58 5.86 5.97 3.91
N PRO A 59 5.13 7.07 3.62
CA PRO A 59 5.02 8.18 4.56
C PRO A 59 4.33 7.72 5.85
N LEU A 60 4.91 8.05 7.00
CA LEU A 60 4.33 7.76 8.30
C LEU A 60 3.61 9.01 8.81
N LYS A 61 2.41 8.83 9.34
CA LYS A 61 1.62 9.94 9.89
C LYS A 61 2.43 10.69 10.94
N SER A 62 2.53 12.00 10.80
CA SER A 62 3.19 12.84 11.79
C SER A 62 2.32 12.93 13.04
N GLY A 63 2.99 13.02 14.21
CA GLY A 63 2.26 13.11 15.48
C GLY A 63 1.77 11.78 16.02
N GLU A 64 2.22 10.64 15.46
CA GLU A 64 1.99 9.35 16.11
C GLU A 64 2.66 9.41 17.49
N SER A 65 1.86 9.25 18.54
CA SER A 65 2.35 9.41 19.90
C SER A 65 3.28 8.28 20.33
N ASP A 66 3.12 7.11 19.74
CA ASP A 66 3.88 5.93 20.10
C ASP A 66 4.73 5.46 18.94
N ALA A 67 5.92 4.96 19.25
CA ALA A 67 6.77 4.31 18.27
C ALA A 67 6.06 3.06 17.72
N VAL A 68 6.16 2.82 16.43
CA VAL A 68 5.63 1.61 15.83
C VAL A 68 6.59 0.46 16.12
N LYS A 69 6.06 -0.68 16.50
CA LYS A 69 6.85 -1.88 16.78
C LYS A 69 6.90 -2.78 15.57
N ILE A 70 7.99 -3.53 15.43
CA ILE A 70 8.11 -4.51 14.36
C ILE A 70 6.94 -5.51 14.43
N GLY A 71 6.35 -5.82 13.28
CA GLY A 71 5.21 -6.73 13.20
C GLY A 71 3.85 -6.10 13.42
N GLU A 72 3.82 -4.82 13.79
CA GLU A 72 2.56 -4.14 14.05
C GLU A 72 1.77 -3.93 12.75
N THR A 73 0.46 -4.19 12.80
CA THR A 73 -0.43 -3.99 11.64
C THR A 73 -0.57 -2.50 11.34
N LEU A 74 -0.47 -2.16 10.06
CA LEU A 74 -0.51 -0.78 9.61
C LEU A 74 -1.66 -0.54 8.65
N TYR A 75 -2.13 0.71 8.63
CA TYR A 75 -3.26 1.17 7.83
C TYR A 75 -2.86 2.41 7.05
N PHE A 76 -3.56 2.67 5.95
CA PHE A 76 -3.32 3.81 5.08
C PHE A 76 -4.55 4.72 5.10
N LYS A 77 -4.33 6.01 5.37
CA LYS A 77 -5.40 7.00 5.42
C LYS A 77 -4.84 8.38 5.07
N ASP A 78 -5.53 9.09 4.19
CA ASP A 78 -5.18 10.47 3.83
C ASP A 78 -3.73 10.63 3.38
N GLY A 79 -3.22 9.66 2.63
CA GLY A 79 -1.87 9.73 2.07
C GLY A 79 -0.77 9.28 3.01
N GLU A 80 -1.08 8.80 4.21
CA GLU A 80 -0.10 8.44 5.22
C GLU A 80 -0.42 7.10 5.88
N VAL A 81 0.63 6.45 6.40
CA VAL A 81 0.49 5.22 7.18
C VAL A 81 0.23 5.55 8.64
N THR A 82 -0.69 4.84 9.25
CA THR A 82 -1.08 5.01 10.65
C THR A 82 -1.30 3.65 11.31
N THR A 83 -1.24 3.62 12.63
CA THR A 83 -1.57 2.42 13.41
C THR A 83 -3.06 2.32 13.71
N MET A 84 -3.84 3.36 13.38
CA MET A 84 -5.26 3.43 13.69
C MET A 84 -6.11 2.90 12.53
N ALA A 85 -6.98 1.93 12.82
CA ALA A 85 -7.81 1.27 11.82
C ALA A 85 -9.02 2.09 11.37
N SER A 86 -9.43 3.11 12.12
CA SER A 86 -10.65 3.87 11.87
C SER A 86 -10.61 4.60 10.52
N ASP A 87 -11.57 4.29 9.64
CA ASP A 87 -11.69 4.86 8.30
C ASP A 87 -10.40 4.73 7.47
N ALA A 88 -9.61 3.69 7.71
CA ALA A 88 -8.34 3.46 7.05
C ALA A 88 -8.35 2.13 6.30
N VAL A 89 -7.47 2.02 5.31
CA VAL A 89 -7.32 0.80 4.50
C VAL A 89 -6.14 -0.01 5.04
N PRO A 90 -6.32 -1.30 5.35
CA PRO A 90 -5.19 -2.14 5.75
C PRO A 90 -4.10 -2.13 4.67
N CYS A 91 -2.84 -1.90 5.05
CA CYS A 91 -1.76 -1.84 4.06
C CYS A 91 -0.67 -2.88 4.27
N GLY A 92 -0.48 -3.36 5.48
CA GLY A 92 0.56 -4.34 5.73
C GLY A 92 1.03 -4.32 7.17
N TRP A 93 2.32 -4.59 7.37
CA TRP A 93 2.89 -4.58 8.72
C TRP A 93 4.32 -4.04 8.70
N ALA A 94 4.74 -3.51 9.83
CA ALA A 94 6.05 -2.89 9.97
C ALA A 94 7.15 -3.95 10.06
N ILE A 95 8.19 -3.83 9.22
CA ILE A 95 9.33 -4.75 9.27
C ILE A 95 10.47 -4.21 10.13
N GLU A 96 10.41 -2.94 10.50
CA GLU A 96 11.38 -2.29 11.39
C GLU A 96 10.63 -1.41 12.38
N PRO A 97 11.16 -1.25 13.60
CA PRO A 97 10.54 -0.31 14.54
C PRO A 97 10.83 1.14 14.11
N THR A 98 9.98 2.05 14.54
CA THR A 98 10.18 3.49 14.34
C THR A 98 10.21 4.18 15.69
N ASP A 99 10.61 5.46 15.70
CA ASP A 99 10.56 6.30 16.88
C ASP A 99 9.66 7.52 16.62
N ALA A 100 9.51 8.37 17.63
CA ALA A 100 8.62 9.54 17.54
C ALA A 100 9.07 10.56 16.49
N ALA A 101 10.32 10.53 16.05
CA ALA A 101 10.86 11.44 15.05
C ALA A 101 10.79 10.88 13.64
N SER A 102 10.37 9.63 13.47
CA SER A 102 10.32 9.00 12.14
C SER A 102 9.23 9.62 11.27
N THR A 103 9.57 9.87 10.00
CA THR A 103 8.63 10.41 9.01
C THR A 103 8.28 9.40 7.94
N THR A 104 8.99 8.28 7.91
CA THR A 104 8.74 7.18 6.98
C THR A 104 8.78 5.87 7.73
N ILE A 105 8.22 4.84 7.11
CA ILE A 105 8.19 3.50 7.69
C ILE A 105 8.31 2.47 6.57
N LYS A 106 9.03 1.38 6.85
CA LYS A 106 9.13 0.27 5.90
C LYS A 106 7.99 -0.71 6.18
N VAL A 107 7.18 -0.94 5.15
CA VAL A 107 5.97 -1.75 5.24
C VAL A 107 6.05 -2.92 4.29
N LYS A 108 5.78 -4.13 4.80
CA LYS A 108 5.56 -5.27 3.94
C LYS A 108 4.08 -5.30 3.61
N LEU A 109 3.76 -5.18 2.31
CA LEU A 109 2.37 -5.16 1.86
C LEU A 109 1.67 -6.48 2.15
N LEU A 110 0.36 -6.41 2.34
CA LEU A 110 -0.47 -7.60 2.45
C LEU A 110 -0.43 -8.35 1.14
N GLY A 111 -0.12 -9.62 1.22
CA GLY A 111 -0.06 -10.49 0.06
C GLY A 111 -1.41 -10.92 -0.49
#